data_c9f956ccbe02510d4d340919509772f2
#
_entry.id   c9f956ccbe02510d4d340919509772f2
#
_cell.length_a   1.000
_cell.length_b   1.000
_cell.length_c   1.000
_cell.angle_alpha   90.00
_cell.angle_beta   90.00
_cell.angle_gamma   90.00
#
_symmetry.space_group_name_H-M   'P 1'
#
loop_
_entity.id
_entity.type
_entity.pdbx_description
1 polymer ?
#
loop_
_entity_poly.entity_id
_entity_poly.type
_entity_poly.pdbx_seq_one_letter_code
_entity_poly.pdbx_strand_id
1 'polypeptide(L)'
;SVAAYYSSSDSINFSKPRFIRVYSGDYSAYAEYKVTVNVHKELPYEFKWHELAQNNSQLAAFSDLKAVACGDDIYVFGKTAEGTKVLKSAINDGSAWSSIMMNVSLSSDAYQSAVALDGKLYIADGGKVYASADAATWTLVSENADIKQLIGASSKNLYAYTATGISVSKDQGASWEAEKLDKDAAYLPTQNISMNVAGVLSAKDVENVMLLGTRDKALKDTVATAWLRTVDYDANEDGQWNY
;
A
#
# COMPACT_ATOMS: atom_id res chain seq x y z
N SER A 1 -35.67 -33.57 -12.85
CA SER A 1 -35.52 -32.29 -13.55
C SER A 1 -35.15 -32.56 -15.00
N VAL A 2 -35.91 -32.02 -15.94
CA VAL A 2 -35.60 -32.11 -17.37
C VAL A 2 -34.46 -31.15 -17.68
N ALA A 3 -33.39 -31.65 -18.28
CA ALA A 3 -32.32 -30.81 -18.80
C ALA A 3 -32.84 -30.05 -20.03
N ALA A 4 -32.68 -28.73 -20.07
CA ALA A 4 -32.98 -27.90 -21.23
C ALA A 4 -31.66 -27.46 -21.88
N TYR A 5 -31.62 -27.46 -23.21
CA TYR A 5 -30.51 -26.88 -23.95
C TYR A 5 -30.72 -25.37 -24.07
N TYR A 6 -29.65 -24.61 -23.86
CA TYR A 6 -29.64 -23.16 -23.97
C TYR A 6 -28.82 -22.72 -25.18
N SER A 7 -29.34 -21.75 -25.90
CA SER A 7 -28.63 -21.03 -26.97
C SER A 7 -28.14 -19.66 -26.47
N SER A 8 -27.28 -19.01 -27.23
CA SER A 8 -26.78 -17.67 -26.88
C SER A 8 -27.87 -16.58 -26.84
N SER A 9 -29.06 -16.87 -27.36
CA SER A 9 -30.24 -15.98 -27.36
C SER A 9 -31.16 -16.20 -26.16
N ASP A 10 -30.97 -17.26 -25.38
CA ASP A 10 -31.86 -17.60 -24.28
C ASP A 10 -31.52 -16.81 -23.02
N SER A 11 -32.54 -16.45 -22.26
CA SER A 11 -32.40 -15.84 -20.94
C SER A 11 -32.49 -16.88 -19.85
N ILE A 12 -31.55 -16.87 -18.92
CA ILE A 12 -31.54 -17.78 -17.77
C ILE A 12 -31.91 -17.02 -16.50
N ASN A 13 -32.92 -17.50 -15.79
CA ASN A 13 -33.28 -16.92 -14.50
C ASN A 13 -32.38 -17.47 -13.38
N PHE A 14 -31.51 -16.61 -12.85
CA PHE A 14 -30.59 -16.88 -11.74
C PHE A 14 -31.09 -16.38 -10.38
N SER A 15 -32.39 -16.14 -10.20
CA SER A 15 -32.95 -15.79 -8.87
C SER A 15 -32.70 -16.87 -7.81
N LYS A 16 -32.37 -18.08 -8.26
CA LYS A 16 -31.88 -19.20 -7.44
C LYS A 16 -30.67 -19.84 -8.12
N PRO A 17 -29.78 -20.50 -7.38
CA PRO A 17 -28.67 -21.24 -7.98
C PRO A 17 -29.14 -22.21 -9.06
N ARG A 18 -28.40 -22.27 -10.17
CA ARG A 18 -28.65 -23.20 -11.29
C ARG A 18 -27.47 -24.16 -11.44
N PHE A 19 -27.77 -25.35 -11.94
CA PHE A 19 -26.75 -26.33 -12.33
C PHE A 19 -26.62 -26.31 -13.83
N ILE A 20 -25.40 -26.10 -14.35
CA ILE A 20 -25.08 -26.08 -15.76
C ILE A 20 -24.19 -27.29 -16.03
N ARG A 21 -24.54 -28.12 -17.03
CA ARG A 21 -23.73 -29.22 -17.51
C ARG A 21 -23.05 -28.86 -18.81
N VAL A 22 -21.76 -29.00 -18.85
CA VAL A 22 -20.95 -28.83 -20.05
C VAL A 22 -20.52 -30.22 -20.49
N TYR A 23 -20.92 -30.62 -21.68
CA TYR A 23 -20.62 -31.93 -22.25
C TYR A 23 -19.35 -31.90 -23.11
N SER A 24 -18.64 -33.05 -23.13
CA SER A 24 -17.60 -33.26 -24.12
C SER A 24 -18.21 -33.23 -25.54
N GLY A 25 -17.38 -32.98 -26.55
CA GLY A 25 -17.85 -32.89 -27.94
C GLY A 25 -18.50 -34.19 -28.49
N ASP A 26 -18.18 -35.33 -27.90
CA ASP A 26 -18.76 -36.65 -28.20
C ASP A 26 -19.91 -37.05 -27.25
N TYR A 27 -20.28 -36.15 -26.34
CA TYR A 27 -21.30 -36.40 -25.33
C TYR A 27 -21.03 -37.57 -24.36
N SER A 28 -19.84 -38.11 -24.33
CA SER A 28 -19.47 -39.25 -23.50
C SER A 28 -19.27 -38.92 -22.04
N ALA A 29 -18.98 -37.64 -21.75
CA ALA A 29 -18.74 -37.12 -20.42
C ALA A 29 -19.35 -35.72 -20.24
N TYR A 30 -19.58 -35.31 -18.99
CA TYR A 30 -19.96 -33.95 -18.68
C TYR A 30 -19.33 -33.48 -17.35
N ALA A 31 -19.16 -32.19 -17.21
CA ALA A 31 -18.89 -31.53 -15.95
C ALA A 31 -20.13 -30.72 -15.52
N GLU A 32 -20.47 -30.79 -14.23
CA GLU A 32 -21.61 -30.05 -13.68
C GLU A 32 -21.08 -28.90 -12.80
N TYR A 33 -21.57 -27.69 -13.07
CA TYR A 33 -21.22 -26.47 -12.34
C TYR A 33 -22.45 -25.90 -11.65
N LYS A 34 -22.36 -25.63 -10.35
CA LYS A 34 -23.35 -24.85 -9.62
C LYS A 34 -23.03 -23.37 -9.83
N VAL A 35 -23.93 -22.65 -10.48
CA VAL A 35 -23.81 -21.22 -10.73
C VAL A 35 -24.72 -20.47 -9.77
N THR A 36 -24.14 -19.54 -9.01
CA THR A 36 -24.87 -18.60 -8.16
C THR A 36 -24.53 -17.20 -8.63
N VAL A 37 -25.55 -16.38 -8.90
CA VAL A 37 -25.37 -14.98 -9.26
C VAL A 37 -25.67 -14.15 -8.03
N ASN A 38 -24.67 -13.43 -7.54
CA ASN A 38 -24.83 -12.44 -6.50
C ASN A 38 -25.06 -11.09 -7.17
N VAL A 39 -26.29 -10.58 -7.09
CA VAL A 39 -26.61 -9.26 -7.61
C VAL A 39 -26.11 -8.22 -6.64
N HIS A 40 -25.22 -7.37 -7.09
CA HIS A 40 -24.76 -6.21 -6.32
C HIS A 40 -25.94 -5.25 -6.13
N LYS A 41 -26.27 -4.95 -4.88
CA LYS A 41 -27.44 -4.09 -4.53
C LYS A 41 -27.06 -2.62 -4.38
N GLU A 42 -25.78 -2.30 -4.48
CA GLU A 42 -25.28 -0.95 -4.38
C GLU A 42 -25.24 -0.30 -5.78
N LEU A 43 -25.62 0.96 -5.85
CA LEU A 43 -25.49 1.71 -7.09
C LEU A 43 -24.01 1.91 -7.41
N PRO A 44 -23.55 1.75 -8.67
CA PRO A 44 -22.14 1.77 -9.04
C PRO A 44 -21.38 3.06 -8.67
N TYR A 45 -22.10 4.12 -8.37
CA TYR A 45 -21.57 5.44 -8.04
C TYR A 45 -21.97 5.93 -6.64
N GLU A 46 -22.60 5.08 -5.82
CA GLU A 46 -23.01 5.40 -4.47
C GLU A 46 -22.00 4.83 -3.48
N PHE A 47 -21.17 5.70 -2.90
CA PHE A 47 -20.27 5.35 -1.81
C PHE A 47 -20.96 5.62 -0.48
N LYS A 48 -21.25 4.58 0.29
CA LYS A 48 -21.75 4.71 1.66
C LYS A 48 -20.58 4.74 2.61
N TRP A 49 -20.27 5.93 3.10
CA TRP A 49 -19.27 6.11 4.14
C TRP A 49 -19.87 5.78 5.49
N HIS A 50 -19.20 4.94 6.25
CA HIS A 50 -19.52 4.67 7.64
C HIS A 50 -18.46 5.31 8.51
N GLU A 51 -18.88 6.22 9.35
CA GLU A 51 -18.01 6.84 10.33
C GLU A 51 -17.86 5.90 11.52
N LEU A 52 -16.65 5.39 11.75
CA LEU A 52 -16.37 4.42 12.80
C LEU A 52 -16.10 5.09 14.15
N ALA A 53 -15.50 6.29 14.15
CA ALA A 53 -15.23 7.05 15.37
C ALA A 53 -15.34 8.55 15.09
N GLN A 54 -16.20 9.24 15.87
CA GLN A 54 -16.29 10.70 15.85
C GLN A 54 -15.48 11.28 17.02
N ASN A 55 -14.84 12.44 16.77
CA ASN A 55 -14.20 13.24 17.80
C ASN A 55 -13.18 12.46 18.67
N ASN A 56 -12.36 11.63 18.02
CA ASN A 56 -11.32 10.89 18.73
C ASN A 56 -10.24 11.84 19.25
N SER A 57 -10.23 12.08 20.57
CA SER A 57 -9.30 13.02 21.21
C SER A 57 -7.84 12.58 21.14
N GLN A 58 -7.55 11.28 21.01
CA GLN A 58 -6.18 10.76 20.88
C GLN A 58 -5.61 11.07 19.49
N LEU A 59 -6.40 10.87 18.43
CA LEU A 59 -5.99 11.24 17.06
C LEU A 59 -5.92 12.76 16.90
N ALA A 60 -6.86 13.50 17.51
CA ALA A 60 -6.88 14.96 17.47
C ALA A 60 -5.70 15.62 18.21
N ALA A 61 -4.98 14.87 19.04
CA ALA A 61 -3.77 15.36 19.72
C ALA A 61 -2.55 15.46 18.77
N PHE A 62 -2.63 14.84 17.60
CA PHE A 62 -1.57 14.93 16.58
C PHE A 62 -1.75 16.19 15.73
N SER A 63 -0.67 16.93 15.52
CA SER A 63 -0.67 18.08 14.59
C SER A 63 -0.62 17.64 13.14
N ASP A 64 -0.09 16.45 12.88
CA ASP A 64 -0.08 15.77 11.59
C ASP A 64 0.08 14.26 11.81
N LEU A 65 -0.30 13.42 10.85
CA LEU A 65 -0.27 11.98 11.02
C LEU A 65 -0.12 11.19 9.72
N LYS A 66 0.33 9.94 9.85
CA LYS A 66 0.34 8.93 8.78
C LYS A 66 -0.20 7.62 9.32
N ALA A 67 -1.18 7.05 8.62
CA ALA A 67 -1.72 5.74 8.92
C ALA A 67 -1.04 4.65 8.10
N VAL A 68 -0.77 3.52 8.73
CA VAL A 68 -0.13 2.35 8.10
C VAL A 68 -0.86 1.09 8.55
N ALA A 69 -1.39 0.32 7.62
CA ALA A 69 -1.93 -1.01 7.89
C ALA A 69 -0.80 -2.04 7.95
N CYS A 70 -0.78 -2.87 9.00
CA CYS A 70 0.20 -3.92 9.15
C CYS A 70 -0.43 -5.10 9.89
N GLY A 71 -0.53 -6.26 9.23
CA GLY A 71 -1.30 -7.41 9.74
C GLY A 71 -2.77 -7.06 9.92
N ASP A 72 -3.32 -7.37 11.09
CA ASP A 72 -4.73 -7.13 11.43
C ASP A 72 -4.97 -5.76 12.08
N ASP A 73 -3.97 -4.90 12.09
CA ASP A 73 -3.99 -3.63 12.80
C ASP A 73 -3.72 -2.43 11.89
N ILE A 74 -4.27 -1.27 12.27
CA ILE A 74 -3.90 0.04 11.75
C ILE A 74 -3.07 0.75 12.82
N TYR A 75 -1.90 1.22 12.41
CA TYR A 75 -1.02 2.05 13.22
C TYR A 75 -1.08 3.49 12.71
N VAL A 76 -1.30 4.43 13.60
CA VAL A 76 -1.24 5.85 13.28
C VAL A 76 -0.03 6.47 13.97
N PHE A 77 0.92 6.87 13.14
CA PHE A 77 2.11 7.61 13.56
C PHE A 77 1.78 9.09 13.51
N GLY A 78 1.87 9.77 14.64
CA GLY A 78 1.46 11.15 14.76
C GLY A 78 2.57 12.06 15.23
N LYS A 79 2.58 13.28 14.67
CA LYS A 79 3.48 14.36 15.05
C LYS A 79 3.03 15.01 16.35
N THR A 80 3.93 15.08 17.32
CA THR A 80 3.75 15.85 18.56
C THR A 80 4.94 16.76 18.81
N ALA A 81 4.83 17.68 19.78
CA ALA A 81 5.95 18.52 20.20
C ALA A 81 7.12 17.71 20.80
N GLU A 82 6.83 16.51 21.31
CA GLU A 82 7.82 15.63 21.97
C GLU A 82 8.42 14.59 21.01
N GLY A 83 8.04 14.60 19.74
CA GLY A 83 8.45 13.61 18.74
C GLY A 83 7.28 12.85 18.13
N THR A 84 7.57 11.80 17.37
CA THR A 84 6.56 10.91 16.82
C THR A 84 6.01 9.97 17.90
N LYS A 85 4.68 9.86 17.97
CA LYS A 85 3.95 8.92 18.84
C LYS A 85 3.14 7.97 17.97
N VAL A 86 2.70 6.85 18.56
CA VAL A 86 1.96 5.80 17.83
C VAL A 86 0.67 5.45 18.56
N LEU A 87 -0.42 5.41 17.80
CA LEU A 87 -1.68 4.82 18.20
C LEU A 87 -1.97 3.59 17.36
N LYS A 88 -2.68 2.63 17.92
CA LYS A 88 -3.05 1.37 17.28
C LYS A 88 -4.54 1.10 17.45
N SER A 89 -5.17 0.59 16.40
CA SER A 89 -6.53 0.03 16.40
C SER A 89 -6.59 -1.20 15.52
N ALA A 90 -7.55 -2.09 15.77
CA ALA A 90 -7.83 -3.19 14.85
C ALA A 90 -8.31 -2.65 13.50
N ILE A 91 -7.89 -3.25 12.39
CA ILE A 91 -8.16 -2.76 11.02
C ILE A 91 -9.66 -2.75 10.69
N ASN A 92 -10.44 -3.60 11.34
CA ASN A 92 -11.89 -3.72 11.13
C ASN A 92 -12.75 -2.96 12.15
N ASP A 93 -12.15 -2.25 13.09
CA ASP A 93 -12.85 -1.52 14.15
C ASP A 93 -12.66 0.00 14.00
N GLY A 94 -11.48 0.53 14.24
CA GLY A 94 -11.20 1.97 14.19
C GLY A 94 -11.88 2.80 15.28
N SER A 95 -12.70 2.20 16.16
CA SER A 95 -13.41 2.88 17.26
C SER A 95 -12.57 2.96 18.54
N ALA A 96 -11.76 1.92 18.80
CA ALA A 96 -10.91 1.82 19.97
C ALA A 96 -9.43 2.01 19.58
N TRP A 97 -8.78 2.98 20.23
CA TRP A 97 -7.37 3.31 19.99
C TRP A 97 -6.56 3.16 21.25
N SER A 98 -5.39 2.55 21.15
CA SER A 98 -4.44 2.41 22.25
C SER A 98 -3.11 3.06 21.90
N SER A 99 -2.55 3.81 22.86
CA SER A 99 -1.21 4.38 22.72
C SER A 99 -0.16 3.31 22.92
N ILE A 100 0.87 3.31 22.06
CA ILE A 100 2.01 2.41 22.15
C ILE A 100 3.22 3.20 22.62
N MET A 101 3.87 2.69 23.66
CA MET A 101 5.14 3.23 24.13
C MET A 101 6.28 2.54 23.35
N MET A 102 7.03 3.34 22.62
CA MET A 102 8.19 2.86 21.85
C MET A 102 9.44 2.82 22.71
N ASN A 103 10.30 1.84 22.48
CA ASN A 103 11.64 1.74 23.10
C ASN A 103 12.68 2.68 22.48
N VAL A 104 12.31 3.46 21.47
CA VAL A 104 13.14 4.45 20.78
C VAL A 104 12.47 5.82 20.83
N SER A 105 13.26 6.88 20.86
CA SER A 105 12.79 8.24 20.67
C SER A 105 12.99 8.64 19.22
N LEU A 106 11.91 9.01 18.55
CA LEU A 106 11.90 9.43 17.16
C LEU A 106 11.63 10.94 17.05
N SER A 107 12.21 11.58 16.06
CA SER A 107 11.95 12.99 15.78
C SER A 107 10.48 13.24 15.45
N SER A 108 10.03 14.49 15.55
CA SER A 108 8.64 14.86 15.29
C SER A 108 8.20 14.59 13.85
N ASP A 109 9.10 14.56 12.91
CA ASP A 109 8.82 14.34 11.49
C ASP A 109 9.02 12.89 11.02
N ALA A 110 9.52 12.01 11.90
CA ALA A 110 9.74 10.60 11.58
C ALA A 110 8.44 9.86 11.18
N TYR A 111 7.26 10.32 11.64
CA TYR A 111 5.96 9.76 11.27
C TYR A 111 5.77 9.64 9.75
N GLN A 112 6.32 10.59 8.97
CA GLN A 112 6.24 10.58 7.50
C GLN A 112 6.91 9.37 6.89
N SER A 113 7.88 8.80 7.60
CA SER A 113 8.71 7.68 7.17
C SER A 113 8.10 6.31 7.48
N ALA A 114 6.96 6.26 8.19
CA ALA A 114 6.36 4.98 8.58
C ALA A 114 5.82 4.23 7.35
N VAL A 115 6.23 2.97 7.19
CA VAL A 115 5.78 2.06 6.12
C VAL A 115 5.65 0.64 6.68
N ALA A 116 4.91 -0.22 5.98
CA ALA A 116 4.81 -1.65 6.30
C ALA A 116 5.32 -2.49 5.14
N LEU A 117 6.03 -3.56 5.45
CA LEU A 117 6.46 -4.58 4.51
C LEU A 117 6.54 -5.94 5.24
N ASP A 118 5.95 -6.97 4.65
CA ASP A 118 6.05 -8.36 5.13
C ASP A 118 5.71 -8.50 6.62
N GLY A 119 4.58 -7.89 7.04
CA GLY A 119 4.09 -7.96 8.42
C GLY A 119 4.93 -7.20 9.45
N LYS A 120 5.85 -6.36 9.02
CA LYS A 120 6.66 -5.48 9.88
C LYS A 120 6.46 -4.03 9.51
N LEU A 121 6.58 -3.18 10.50
CA LEU A 121 6.65 -1.74 10.37
C LEU A 121 8.12 -1.30 10.24
N TYR A 122 8.35 -0.32 9.39
CA TYR A 122 9.66 0.31 9.19
C TYR A 122 9.53 1.82 9.34
N ILE A 123 10.56 2.45 9.89
CA ILE A 123 10.64 3.90 10.00
C ILE A 123 12.10 4.35 9.86
N ALA A 124 12.30 5.45 9.15
CA ALA A 124 13.62 6.08 9.08
C ALA A 124 13.62 7.40 9.84
N ASP A 125 14.67 7.63 10.63
CA ASP A 125 14.89 8.86 11.38
C ASP A 125 16.38 9.13 11.55
N GLY A 126 16.84 10.31 11.14
CA GLY A 126 18.25 10.72 11.28
C GLY A 126 19.24 9.81 10.58
N GLY A 127 18.88 9.19 9.45
CA GLY A 127 19.74 8.25 8.72
C GLY A 127 19.74 6.84 9.32
N LYS A 128 18.92 6.55 10.31
CA LYS A 128 18.74 5.23 10.90
C LYS A 128 17.42 4.64 10.44
N VAL A 129 17.45 3.38 10.01
CA VAL A 129 16.26 2.62 9.65
C VAL A 129 15.97 1.61 10.74
N TYR A 130 14.77 1.66 11.29
CA TYR A 130 14.30 0.76 12.32
C TYR A 130 13.18 -0.13 11.78
N ALA A 131 13.08 -1.34 12.34
CA ALA A 131 11.96 -2.26 12.08
C ALA A 131 11.32 -2.71 13.39
N SER A 132 10.01 -2.96 13.34
CA SER A 132 9.21 -3.44 14.47
C SER A 132 8.07 -4.32 13.99
N ALA A 133 7.73 -5.36 14.75
CA ALA A 133 6.54 -6.18 14.52
C ALA A 133 5.31 -5.69 15.29
N ASP A 134 5.49 -4.82 16.29
CA ASP A 134 4.45 -4.43 17.26
C ASP A 134 4.34 -2.91 17.50
N ALA A 135 5.17 -2.12 16.82
CA ALA A 135 5.40 -0.69 17.03
C ALA A 135 5.94 -0.30 18.42
N ALA A 136 6.09 -1.24 19.35
CA ALA A 136 6.65 -1.00 20.68
C ALA A 136 8.17 -1.26 20.71
N THR A 137 8.58 -2.39 20.15
CA THR A 137 9.98 -2.83 20.13
C THR A 137 10.59 -2.59 18.75
N TRP A 138 11.37 -1.52 18.64
CA TRP A 138 12.08 -1.14 17.43
C TRP A 138 13.54 -1.60 17.49
N THR A 139 13.98 -2.25 16.44
CA THR A 139 15.37 -2.72 16.26
C THR A 139 16.00 -1.94 15.12
N LEU A 140 17.23 -1.47 15.32
CA LEU A 140 18.02 -0.83 14.26
C LEU A 140 18.37 -1.87 13.20
N VAL A 141 17.97 -1.61 11.95
CA VAL A 141 18.27 -2.47 10.79
C VAL A 141 19.52 -2.00 10.08
N SER A 142 19.60 -0.70 9.80
CA SER A 142 20.77 -0.10 9.15
C SER A 142 20.94 1.36 9.55
N GLU A 143 22.17 1.86 9.36
CA GLU A 143 22.53 3.27 9.52
C GLU A 143 23.15 3.75 8.22
N ASN A 144 22.48 4.68 7.56
CA ASN A 144 22.90 5.28 6.30
C ASN A 144 22.45 6.74 6.25
N ALA A 145 23.38 7.66 6.37
CA ALA A 145 23.11 9.09 6.42
C ALA A 145 22.43 9.65 5.15
N ASP A 146 22.51 8.92 4.03
CA ASP A 146 21.86 9.31 2.78
C ASP A 146 20.35 9.07 2.81
N ILE A 147 19.85 8.13 3.61
CA ILE A 147 18.43 7.84 3.76
C ILE A 147 17.78 8.97 4.55
N LYS A 148 16.86 9.70 3.90
CA LYS A 148 16.14 10.83 4.48
C LYS A 148 14.75 10.45 4.98
N GLN A 149 14.03 9.65 4.19
CA GLN A 149 12.65 9.27 4.47
C GLN A 149 12.29 7.99 3.73
N LEU A 150 11.64 7.03 4.40
CA LEU A 150 10.97 5.94 3.70
C LEU A 150 9.70 6.48 3.06
N ILE A 151 9.49 6.20 1.78
CA ILE A 151 8.36 6.73 1.01
C ILE A 151 7.27 5.70 0.76
N GLY A 152 7.59 4.42 0.85
CA GLY A 152 6.65 3.32 0.67
C GLY A 152 7.34 1.97 0.55
N ALA A 153 6.53 0.95 0.29
CA ALA A 153 6.97 -0.41 0.03
C ALA A 153 6.15 -1.03 -1.10
N SER A 154 6.78 -1.88 -1.90
CA SER A 154 6.12 -2.86 -2.77
C SER A 154 5.98 -4.18 -2.02
N SER A 155 5.57 -5.26 -2.66
CA SER A 155 5.43 -6.55 -1.95
C SER A 155 6.75 -7.12 -1.42
N LYS A 156 7.91 -6.71 -1.96
CA LYS A 156 9.22 -7.24 -1.53
C LYS A 156 10.24 -6.15 -1.20
N ASN A 157 10.05 -4.91 -1.63
CA ASN A 157 11.05 -3.86 -1.55
C ASN A 157 10.58 -2.67 -0.71
N LEU A 158 11.52 -2.03 -0.03
CA LEU A 158 11.35 -0.71 0.58
C LEU A 158 11.93 0.37 -0.34
N TYR A 159 11.32 1.54 -0.34
CA TYR A 159 11.78 2.70 -1.09
C TYR A 159 12.00 3.89 -0.17
N ALA A 160 13.08 4.61 -0.41
CA ALA A 160 13.46 5.77 0.38
C ALA A 160 13.90 6.94 -0.50
N TYR A 161 13.64 8.15 -0.02
CA TYR A 161 14.32 9.33 -0.53
C TYR A 161 15.72 9.44 0.04
N THR A 162 16.62 9.86 -0.83
CA THR A 162 17.98 10.29 -0.52
C THR A 162 18.15 11.77 -0.88
N ALA A 163 19.32 12.32 -0.67
CA ALA A 163 19.63 13.68 -1.11
C ALA A 163 19.59 13.84 -2.64
N THR A 164 19.75 12.76 -3.41
CA THR A 164 19.91 12.79 -4.87
C THR A 164 18.81 12.08 -5.64
N GLY A 165 17.85 11.45 -4.96
CA GLY A 165 16.78 10.74 -5.65
C GLY A 165 16.10 9.68 -4.80
N ILE A 166 15.83 8.53 -5.41
CA ILE A 166 15.19 7.37 -4.78
C ILE A 166 16.20 6.25 -4.65
N SER A 167 16.21 5.57 -3.52
CA SER A 167 16.90 4.29 -3.31
C SER A 167 15.91 3.20 -2.96
N VAL A 168 16.24 1.97 -3.35
CA VAL A 168 15.49 0.76 -3.05
C VAL A 168 16.29 -0.16 -2.13
N SER A 169 15.61 -0.80 -1.20
CA SER A 169 16.13 -1.92 -0.43
C SER A 169 15.37 -3.18 -0.79
N LYS A 170 16.10 -4.22 -1.17
CA LYS A 170 15.58 -5.55 -1.53
C LYS A 170 15.76 -6.57 -0.39
N ASP A 171 16.32 -6.13 0.73
CA ASP A 171 16.70 -6.93 1.89
C ASP A 171 16.15 -6.38 3.21
N GLN A 172 14.91 -5.87 3.15
CA GLN A 172 14.17 -5.37 4.31
C GLN A 172 14.86 -4.19 5.04
N GLY A 173 15.54 -3.32 4.31
CA GLY A 173 16.17 -2.12 4.85
C GLY A 173 17.64 -2.28 5.26
N ALA A 174 18.24 -3.45 5.09
CA ALA A 174 19.62 -3.70 5.48
C ALA A 174 20.63 -3.01 4.55
N SER A 175 20.36 -3.00 3.26
CA SER A 175 21.18 -2.28 2.27
C SER A 175 20.32 -1.50 1.30
N TRP A 176 20.92 -0.50 0.63
CA TRP A 176 20.21 0.45 -0.22
C TRP A 176 20.96 0.69 -1.53
N GLU A 177 20.27 0.59 -2.65
CA GLU A 177 20.75 0.83 -4.00
C GLU A 177 20.03 2.02 -4.62
N ALA A 178 20.76 2.91 -5.29
CA ALA A 178 20.16 4.04 -6.00
C ALA A 178 19.39 3.57 -7.24
N GLU A 179 18.19 4.05 -7.44
CA GLU A 179 17.41 3.83 -8.66
C GLU A 179 17.59 4.97 -9.67
N LYS A 180 17.43 4.64 -10.94
CA LYS A 180 17.48 5.61 -12.03
C LYS A 180 16.17 6.39 -12.09
N LEU A 181 16.29 7.68 -12.45
CA LEU A 181 15.15 8.55 -12.72
C LEU A 181 15.24 9.00 -14.18
N ASP A 182 14.12 9.05 -14.91
CA ASP A 182 14.06 9.58 -16.28
C ASP A 182 14.07 11.12 -16.33
N LYS A 183 13.81 11.76 -15.19
CA LYS A 183 13.85 13.20 -14.96
C LYS A 183 14.73 13.55 -13.77
N ASP A 184 15.10 14.82 -13.66
CA ASP A 184 15.82 15.35 -12.51
C ASP A 184 15.05 15.09 -11.20
N ALA A 185 15.76 14.77 -10.11
CA ALA A 185 15.19 14.53 -8.79
C ALA A 185 14.37 15.72 -8.24
N ALA A 186 14.60 16.94 -8.74
CA ALA A 186 13.80 18.11 -8.41
C ALA A 186 12.31 17.96 -8.81
N TYR A 187 11.98 17.01 -9.70
CA TYR A 187 10.59 16.68 -10.07
C TYR A 187 9.93 15.69 -9.14
N LEU A 188 10.64 15.11 -8.17
CA LEU A 188 10.05 14.24 -7.16
C LEU A 188 9.12 15.01 -6.23
N PRO A 189 8.02 14.42 -5.75
CA PRO A 189 7.15 15.04 -4.76
C PRO A 189 7.90 15.24 -3.43
N THR A 190 7.68 16.38 -2.80
CA THR A 190 8.28 16.74 -1.50
C THR A 190 7.25 16.81 -0.39
N GLN A 191 5.96 16.84 -0.74
CA GLN A 191 4.83 16.95 0.20
C GLN A 191 3.69 16.03 -0.24
N ASN A 192 2.85 15.65 0.72
CA ASN A 192 1.67 14.79 0.48
C ASN A 192 2.02 13.50 -0.26
N ILE A 193 3.14 12.90 0.12
CA ILE A 193 3.72 11.74 -0.56
C ILE A 193 2.84 10.52 -0.28
N SER A 194 2.41 9.88 -1.36
CA SER A 194 1.66 8.63 -1.34
C SER A 194 2.27 7.65 -2.35
N MET A 195 2.48 6.43 -1.91
CA MET A 195 2.92 5.34 -2.79
C MET A 195 1.85 4.26 -2.82
N ASN A 196 1.50 3.85 -4.03
CA ASN A 196 0.55 2.77 -4.27
C ASN A 196 1.19 1.70 -5.13
N VAL A 197 0.79 0.46 -4.91
CA VAL A 197 1.31 -0.71 -5.60
C VAL A 197 0.15 -1.52 -6.17
N ALA A 198 0.28 -1.95 -7.42
CA ALA A 198 -0.70 -2.81 -8.07
C ALA A 198 0.01 -3.90 -8.87
N GLY A 199 -0.39 -5.15 -8.67
CA GLY A 199 0.09 -6.27 -9.48
C GLY A 199 -0.35 -6.14 -10.93
N VAL A 200 0.50 -6.56 -11.86
CA VAL A 200 0.20 -6.60 -13.28
C VAL A 200 -0.55 -7.90 -13.59
N LEU A 201 -1.84 -7.80 -13.96
CA LEU A 201 -2.73 -8.97 -14.14
C LEU A 201 -2.22 -9.97 -15.20
N SER A 202 -1.48 -9.50 -16.19
CA SER A 202 -0.97 -10.33 -17.30
C SER A 202 0.41 -10.91 -17.04
N ALA A 203 1.06 -10.56 -15.93
CA ALA A 203 2.42 -10.99 -15.64
C ALA A 203 2.56 -11.36 -14.15
N LYS A 204 3.03 -12.58 -13.91
CA LYS A 204 3.30 -13.06 -12.56
C LYS A 204 4.53 -12.33 -11.99
N ASP A 205 4.52 -12.05 -10.70
CA ASP A 205 5.63 -11.42 -9.98
C ASP A 205 6.07 -10.04 -10.55
N VAL A 206 5.14 -9.33 -11.24
CA VAL A 206 5.34 -7.98 -11.75
C VAL A 206 4.36 -7.01 -11.08
N GLU A 207 4.87 -5.88 -10.63
CA GLU A 207 4.10 -4.82 -9.97
C GLU A 207 4.38 -3.45 -10.59
N ASN A 208 3.35 -2.62 -10.62
CA ASN A 208 3.46 -1.19 -10.87
C ASN A 208 3.46 -0.46 -9.53
N VAL A 209 4.53 0.27 -9.27
CA VAL A 209 4.68 1.13 -8.09
C VAL A 209 4.48 2.57 -8.54
N MET A 210 3.47 3.23 -8.01
CA MET A 210 3.14 4.62 -8.34
C MET A 210 3.40 5.52 -7.15
N LEU A 211 4.25 6.53 -7.35
CA LEU A 211 4.56 7.57 -6.38
C LEU A 211 3.87 8.86 -6.78
N LEU A 212 3.04 9.39 -5.89
CA LEU A 212 2.25 10.61 -6.08
C LEU A 212 2.59 11.63 -5.01
N GLY A 213 2.37 12.89 -5.31
CA GLY A 213 2.46 13.96 -4.32
C GLY A 213 2.53 15.34 -4.95
N THR A 214 2.88 16.31 -4.14
CA THR A 214 3.08 17.69 -4.56
C THR A 214 4.52 18.12 -4.34
N ARG A 215 4.98 19.11 -5.09
CA ARG A 215 6.31 19.67 -4.98
C ARG A 215 6.29 21.19 -4.87
N ASP A 216 7.42 21.77 -4.59
CA ASP A 216 7.57 23.22 -4.52
C ASP A 216 7.25 23.88 -5.87
N LYS A 217 6.62 25.06 -5.82
CA LYS A 217 6.24 25.88 -6.98
C LYS A 217 7.42 26.49 -7.73
N ALA A 218 8.66 26.30 -7.27
CA ALA A 218 9.86 26.84 -7.91
C ALA A 218 10.06 26.34 -9.35
N LEU A 219 9.55 25.16 -9.69
CA LEU A 219 9.51 24.66 -11.07
C LEU A 219 8.22 25.14 -11.74
N LYS A 220 8.32 25.79 -12.88
CA LYS A 220 7.23 26.51 -13.58
C LYS A 220 6.09 25.67 -14.15
N ASP A 221 5.94 24.43 -13.73
CA ASP A 221 4.89 23.51 -14.17
C ASP A 221 3.95 23.09 -13.03
N THR A 222 3.16 22.05 -13.23
CA THR A 222 2.18 21.58 -12.25
C THR A 222 2.82 21.20 -10.92
N VAL A 223 2.17 21.57 -9.81
CA VAL A 223 2.64 21.24 -8.45
C VAL A 223 2.46 19.74 -8.13
N ALA A 224 1.46 19.08 -8.72
CA ALA A 224 1.24 17.65 -8.56
C ALA A 224 2.18 16.86 -9.48
N THR A 225 2.78 15.80 -8.97
CA THR A 225 3.64 14.91 -9.72
C THR A 225 3.23 13.45 -9.56
N ALA A 226 3.45 12.67 -10.60
CA ALA A 226 3.24 11.23 -10.60
C ALA A 226 4.46 10.56 -11.23
N TRP A 227 4.97 9.53 -10.56
CA TRP A 227 6.09 8.72 -11.02
C TRP A 227 5.68 7.26 -11.01
N LEU A 228 6.05 6.53 -12.04
CA LEU A 228 5.75 5.11 -12.20
C LEU A 228 7.04 4.29 -12.30
N ARG A 229 7.07 3.21 -11.56
CA ARG A 229 8.10 2.19 -11.59
C ARG A 229 7.46 0.82 -11.80
N THR A 230 7.79 0.12 -12.88
CA THR A 230 7.45 -1.30 -13.03
C THR A 230 8.57 -2.13 -12.41
N VAL A 231 8.21 -3.03 -11.52
CA VAL A 231 9.14 -3.95 -10.84
C VAL A 231 8.82 -5.36 -11.32
N ASP A 232 9.79 -6.02 -11.93
CA ASP A 232 9.75 -7.44 -12.24
C ASP A 232 10.72 -8.14 -11.27
N TYR A 233 10.17 -8.99 -10.41
CA TYR A 233 10.97 -9.66 -9.38
C TYR A 233 11.77 -10.86 -9.91
N ASP A 234 11.45 -11.33 -11.11
CA ASP A 234 12.18 -12.42 -11.79
C ASP A 234 13.28 -11.87 -12.71
N ALA A 235 13.14 -10.61 -13.15
CA ALA A 235 14.16 -9.96 -13.97
C ALA A 235 15.24 -9.33 -13.08
N ASN A 236 16.50 -9.57 -13.46
CA ASN A 236 17.64 -8.95 -12.78
C ASN A 236 17.98 -7.60 -13.44
N GLU A 237 16.98 -6.73 -13.60
CA GLU A 237 17.11 -5.45 -14.26
C GLU A 237 17.20 -4.28 -13.27
N ASP A 238 18.01 -3.28 -13.65
CA ASP A 238 18.10 -2.00 -12.93
C ASP A 238 16.76 -1.27 -13.01
N GLY A 239 16.28 -0.79 -11.86
CA GLY A 239 15.05 -0.05 -11.76
C GLY A 239 15.13 1.38 -12.30
N GLN A 240 14.09 1.82 -13.00
CA GLN A 240 13.92 3.20 -13.43
C GLN A 240 12.54 3.72 -13.09
N TRP A 241 12.49 4.91 -12.50
CA TRP A 241 11.27 5.66 -12.29
C TRP A 241 11.02 6.59 -13.48
N ASN A 242 9.79 6.56 -13.98
CA ASN A 242 9.33 7.35 -15.10
C ASN A 242 8.32 8.41 -14.61
N TYR A 243 8.57 9.67 -15.03
CA TYR A 243 7.76 10.84 -14.70
C TYR A 243 6.55 11.01 -15.63
#